data_c7bd0d510dbce25804dd8bdfd3ae9229
#
_entry.id   c7bd0d510dbce25804dd8bdfd3ae9229
#
_cell.length_a   1.000
_cell.length_b   1.000
_cell.length_c   1.000
_cell.angle_alpha   90.00
_cell.angle_beta   90.00
_cell.angle_gamma   90.00
#
_symmetry.space_group_name_H-M   'P 1'
#
loop_
_entity.id
_entity.type
_entity.pdbx_description
1 polymer ?
#
loop_
_entity_poly.entity_id
_entity_poly.type
_entity_poly.pdbx_seq_one_letter_code
_entity_poly.pdbx_strand_id
1 'polypeptide(L)'
;MATRVLRGPGAGYPTGPVPETREQAWETLTRYTQSEALRRHALAVEASVRSYARRFGEDEELWSVVALLHDFDYEMHPTLDKHPQDGAPILREEGYSEEVVEAVLSHAEHLAMP
;
A
#
# COMPACT_ATOMS: atom_id res chain seq x y z
N MET A 1 -12.58 2.25 8.24
CA MET A 1 -12.48 3.58 8.37
C MET A 1 -12.58 4.11 9.71
N ALA A 2 -13.27 3.50 10.59
CA ALA A 2 -13.46 4.03 11.92
C ALA A 2 -12.16 4.36 12.62
N THR A 3 -11.14 3.56 12.42
CA THR A 3 -9.87 3.76 13.07
C THR A 3 -9.27 5.12 12.78
N ARG A 4 -9.29 5.51 11.52
CA ARG A 4 -8.73 6.80 11.16
C ARG A 4 -9.56 7.92 11.68
N VAL A 5 -10.87 7.74 11.64
CA VAL A 5 -11.77 8.75 12.12
C VAL A 5 -11.60 8.96 13.61
N LEU A 6 -11.32 7.90 14.33
CA LEU A 6 -11.22 7.98 15.78
C LEU A 6 -10.00 8.73 16.25
N ARG A 7 -9.06 9.03 15.37
CA ARG A 7 -7.94 9.83 15.82
C ARG A 7 -8.36 11.17 16.35
N GLY A 8 -9.32 11.78 15.74
CA GLY A 8 -9.89 13.00 16.24
C GLY A 8 -8.93 14.16 16.35
N PRO A 9 -9.44 15.37 16.30
CA PRO A 9 -8.60 16.55 16.42
C PRO A 9 -8.02 16.63 17.81
N GLY A 10 -6.82 17.12 17.91
CA GLY A 10 -6.17 17.27 19.19
C GLY A 10 -5.48 16.04 19.67
N ALA A 11 -5.58 14.95 18.98
CA ALA A 11 -4.94 13.72 19.40
C ALA A 11 -3.53 13.60 18.84
N GLY A 12 -2.88 14.71 18.58
CA GLY A 12 -1.51 14.66 18.10
C GLY A 12 -1.39 14.28 16.64
N TYR A 13 -2.35 14.62 15.85
CA TYR A 13 -2.27 14.37 14.41
C TYR A 13 -1.02 14.97 13.85
N PRO A 14 -0.33 14.27 12.99
CA PRO A 14 0.73 14.89 12.22
C PRO A 14 0.12 15.98 11.34
N THR A 15 0.91 17.01 11.08
CA THR A 15 0.44 18.10 10.24
C THR A 15 0.68 17.69 8.83
N GLY A 16 0.73 16.96 8.20
CA GLY A 16 0.92 16.61 6.82
C GLY A 16 -0.10 15.60 6.36
N PRO A 17 -0.01 15.17 5.15
CA PRO A 17 -0.94 14.17 4.63
C PRO A 17 -0.87 12.89 5.43
N VAL A 18 -2.01 12.24 5.56
CA VAL A 18 -2.07 10.93 6.19
C VAL A 18 -1.47 9.91 5.22
N PRO A 19 -0.46 9.14 5.66
CA PRO A 19 0.22 8.24 4.71
C PRO A 19 -0.64 7.08 4.21
N GLU A 20 -1.82 6.93 4.77
CA GLU A 20 -2.67 5.81 4.40
C GLU A 20 -3.78 6.20 3.44
N THR A 21 -3.58 7.27 2.69
CA THR A 21 -4.51 7.61 1.63
C THR A 21 -4.02 7.02 0.31
N ARG A 22 -4.95 6.91 -0.60
CA ARG A 22 -4.62 6.42 -1.93
C ARG A 22 -3.63 7.35 -2.62
N GLU A 23 -3.79 8.65 -2.46
CA GLU A 23 -2.89 9.61 -3.07
C GLU A 23 -1.48 9.48 -2.53
N GLN A 24 -1.36 9.28 -1.25
CA GLN A 24 -0.06 9.08 -0.63
C GLN A 24 0.59 7.80 -1.15
N ALA A 25 -0.20 6.74 -1.27
CA ALA A 25 0.31 5.49 -1.78
C ALA A 25 0.78 5.62 -3.22
N TRP A 26 0.05 6.37 -4.03
CA TRP A 26 0.45 6.61 -5.42
C TRP A 26 1.77 7.38 -5.48
N GLU A 27 1.95 8.38 -4.61
CA GLU A 27 3.21 9.11 -4.56
C GLU A 27 4.36 8.21 -4.18
N THR A 28 4.14 7.35 -3.19
CA THR A 28 5.18 6.41 -2.78
C THR A 28 5.51 5.47 -3.93
N LEU A 29 4.50 4.90 -4.56
CA LEU A 29 4.71 3.98 -5.67
C LEU A 29 5.53 4.65 -6.78
N THR A 30 5.13 5.85 -7.19
CA THR A 30 5.79 6.48 -8.33
C THR A 30 7.17 7.00 -7.97
N ARG A 31 7.46 7.16 -6.69
CA ARG A 31 8.81 7.54 -6.26
C ARG A 31 9.78 6.39 -6.45
N TYR A 32 9.33 5.17 -6.19
CA TYR A 32 10.21 4.01 -6.22
C TYR A 32 10.04 3.14 -7.46
N THR A 33 8.99 3.37 -8.23
CA THR A 33 8.72 2.57 -9.43
C THR A 33 8.58 3.50 -10.62
N GLN A 34 9.55 3.47 -11.50
CA GLN A 34 9.56 4.33 -12.68
C GLN A 34 8.93 3.66 -13.90
N SER A 35 8.91 2.35 -13.94
CA SER A 35 8.39 1.60 -15.06
C SER A 35 6.90 1.85 -15.26
N GLU A 36 6.52 2.28 -16.45
CA GLU A 36 5.12 2.46 -16.79
C GLU A 36 4.34 1.17 -16.71
N ALA A 37 4.97 0.08 -17.13
CA ALA A 37 4.29 -1.21 -17.09
C ALA A 37 3.97 -1.61 -15.67
N LEU A 38 4.91 -1.39 -14.75
CA LEU A 38 4.68 -1.73 -13.36
C LEU A 38 3.64 -0.81 -12.73
N ARG A 39 3.64 0.47 -13.10
CA ARG A 39 2.62 1.39 -12.61
C ARG A 39 1.24 0.99 -13.09
N ARG A 40 1.12 0.59 -14.35
CA ARG A 40 -0.15 0.13 -14.90
C ARG A 40 -0.61 -1.15 -14.21
N HIS A 41 0.33 -2.03 -13.92
CA HIS A 41 0.01 -3.26 -13.20
C HIS A 41 -0.57 -2.93 -11.83
N ALA A 42 0.04 -1.98 -11.13
CA ALA A 42 -0.45 -1.57 -9.82
C ALA A 42 -1.87 -1.01 -9.92
N LEU A 43 -2.14 -0.20 -10.95
CA LEU A 43 -3.47 0.35 -11.13
C LEU A 43 -4.49 -0.75 -11.45
N ALA A 44 -4.11 -1.74 -12.23
CA ALA A 44 -5.00 -2.84 -12.55
C ALA A 44 -5.32 -3.66 -11.30
N VAL A 45 -4.32 -3.92 -10.48
CA VAL A 45 -4.53 -4.64 -9.22
C VAL A 45 -5.42 -3.82 -8.31
N GLU A 46 -5.19 -2.51 -8.25
CA GLU A 46 -6.02 -1.64 -7.43
C GLU A 46 -7.48 -1.71 -7.86
N ALA A 47 -7.75 -1.67 -9.16
CA ALA A 47 -9.12 -1.73 -9.65
C ALA A 47 -9.81 -3.02 -9.22
N SER A 48 -9.12 -4.13 -9.35
CA SER A 48 -9.66 -5.42 -8.95
C SER A 48 -9.92 -5.49 -7.46
N VAL A 49 -8.96 -5.03 -6.69
CA VAL A 49 -9.05 -5.09 -5.24
C VAL A 49 -10.16 -4.20 -4.72
N ARG A 50 -10.31 -3.01 -5.32
CA ARG A 50 -11.39 -2.13 -4.92
C ARG A 50 -12.76 -2.75 -5.20
N SER A 51 -12.87 -3.44 -6.31
CA SER A 51 -14.11 -4.12 -6.66
C SER A 51 -14.46 -5.17 -5.61
N TYR A 52 -13.49 -5.95 -5.19
CA TYR A 52 -13.70 -6.93 -4.14
C TYR A 52 -14.05 -6.27 -2.81
N ALA A 53 -13.36 -5.19 -2.47
CA ALA A 53 -13.63 -4.49 -1.21
C ALA A 53 -15.06 -4.01 -1.15
N ARG A 54 -15.55 -3.42 -2.24
CA ARG A 54 -16.94 -2.97 -2.31
C ARG A 54 -17.89 -4.13 -2.16
N ARG A 55 -17.59 -5.23 -2.84
CA ARG A 55 -18.47 -6.38 -2.84
C ARG A 55 -18.62 -7.00 -1.47
N PHE A 56 -17.54 -6.99 -0.69
CA PHE A 56 -17.55 -7.62 0.63
C PHE A 56 -17.65 -6.63 1.78
N GLY A 57 -17.91 -5.36 1.48
CA GLY A 57 -18.09 -4.37 2.53
C GLY A 57 -16.83 -4.01 3.28
N GLU A 58 -15.68 -4.15 2.63
CA GLU A 58 -14.40 -3.85 3.26
C GLU A 58 -14.01 -2.39 3.00
N ASP A 59 -12.96 -1.95 3.69
CA ASP A 59 -12.46 -0.59 3.57
C ASP A 59 -11.76 -0.42 2.22
N GLU A 60 -12.47 0.23 1.28
CA GLU A 60 -11.99 0.41 -0.08
C GLU A 60 -10.69 1.20 -0.15
N GLU A 61 -10.60 2.24 0.68
CA GLU A 61 -9.41 3.09 0.68
C GLU A 61 -8.19 2.32 1.16
N LEU A 62 -8.35 1.58 2.23
CA LEU A 62 -7.25 0.78 2.77
C LEU A 62 -6.79 -0.26 1.76
N TRP A 63 -7.72 -0.92 1.11
CA TRP A 63 -7.37 -1.93 0.13
C TRP A 63 -6.68 -1.33 -1.09
N SER A 64 -7.08 -0.10 -1.49
CA SER A 64 -6.39 0.61 -2.56
C SER A 64 -4.94 0.88 -2.20
N VAL A 65 -4.70 1.34 -0.98
CA VAL A 65 -3.35 1.62 -0.50
C VAL A 65 -2.50 0.37 -0.59
N VAL A 66 -3.02 -0.74 -0.07
CA VAL A 66 -2.27 -2.00 -0.07
C VAL A 66 -2.01 -2.47 -1.50
N ALA A 67 -3.02 -2.35 -2.36
CA ALA A 67 -2.85 -2.77 -3.76
C ALA A 67 -1.77 -1.98 -4.47
N LEU A 68 -1.75 -0.66 -4.28
CA LEU A 68 -0.74 0.16 -4.93
C LEU A 68 0.65 -0.11 -4.40
N LEU A 69 0.75 -0.50 -3.14
CA LEU A 69 2.06 -0.68 -2.51
C LEU A 69 2.56 -2.12 -2.55
N HIS A 70 1.74 -3.07 -2.98
CA HIS A 70 2.14 -4.47 -2.82
C HIS A 70 3.44 -4.81 -3.56
N ASP A 71 3.72 -4.14 -4.66
CA ASP A 71 4.94 -4.38 -5.45
C ASP A 71 5.76 -3.10 -5.62
N PHE A 72 5.61 -2.12 -4.71
CA PHE A 72 6.27 -0.84 -4.91
C PHE A 72 7.80 -0.97 -4.96
N ASP A 73 8.33 -1.99 -4.32
CA ASP A 73 9.77 -2.18 -4.25
C ASP A 73 10.29 -3.18 -5.29
N TYR A 74 9.42 -3.68 -6.16
CA TYR A 74 9.82 -4.72 -7.10
C TYR A 74 10.94 -4.27 -8.03
N GLU A 75 10.86 -3.02 -8.48
CA GLU A 75 11.88 -2.50 -9.39
C GLU A 75 13.25 -2.43 -8.71
N MET A 76 13.27 -2.09 -7.42
CA MET A 76 14.50 -2.05 -6.65
C MET A 76 14.96 -3.44 -6.22
N HIS A 77 14.01 -4.30 -5.91
CA HIS A 77 14.29 -5.62 -5.34
C HIS A 77 13.55 -6.70 -6.14
N PRO A 78 14.02 -7.00 -7.34
CA PRO A 78 13.24 -7.91 -8.20
C PRO A 78 13.34 -9.38 -7.83
N THR A 79 14.16 -9.72 -6.83
CA THR A 79 14.30 -11.12 -6.44
C THR A 79 13.46 -11.40 -5.21
N LEU A 80 12.99 -12.64 -5.08
CA LEU A 80 12.11 -13.01 -3.99
C LEU A 80 12.78 -12.98 -2.62
N ASP A 81 14.09 -13.03 -2.59
CA ASP A 81 14.78 -12.97 -1.30
C ASP A 81 14.79 -11.55 -0.72
N LYS A 82 14.54 -10.54 -1.55
CA LYS A 82 14.50 -9.15 -1.07
C LYS A 82 13.12 -8.56 -1.10
N HIS A 83 12.35 -8.89 -2.13
CA HIS A 83 10.98 -8.40 -2.26
C HIS A 83 10.04 -9.41 -1.64
N PRO A 84 9.12 -9.03 -0.78
CA PRO A 84 8.82 -7.65 -0.35
C PRO A 84 9.47 -7.28 0.98
N GLN A 85 10.27 -8.14 1.55
CA GLN A 85 10.78 -7.94 2.91
C GLN A 85 11.59 -6.66 3.05
N ASP A 86 12.42 -6.38 2.05
CA ASP A 86 13.27 -5.19 2.11
C ASP A 86 12.49 -3.91 1.84
N GLY A 87 11.25 -4.03 1.39
CA GLY A 87 10.39 -2.87 1.24
C GLY A 87 9.73 -2.42 2.53
N ALA A 88 9.58 -3.33 3.48
CA ALA A 88 8.89 -3.01 4.72
C ALA A 88 9.54 -1.86 5.50
N PRO A 89 10.87 -1.84 5.68
CA PRO A 89 11.47 -0.70 6.38
C PRO A 89 11.21 0.63 5.67
N ILE A 90 11.16 0.62 4.34
CA ILE A 90 10.90 1.83 3.59
C ILE A 90 9.49 2.34 3.88
N LEU A 91 8.53 1.43 3.91
CA LEU A 91 7.15 1.83 4.21
C LEU A 91 7.03 2.40 5.62
N ARG A 92 7.76 1.82 6.56
CA ARG A 92 7.75 2.34 7.93
C ARG A 92 8.35 3.73 8.00
N GLU A 93 9.42 3.96 7.24
CA GLU A 93 10.02 5.29 7.19
C GLU A 93 9.11 6.31 6.52
N GLU A 94 8.31 5.86 5.56
CA GLU A 94 7.35 6.74 4.91
C GLU A 94 6.15 7.03 5.80
N GLY A 95 6.05 6.37 6.94
CA GLY A 95 5.01 6.66 7.91
C GLY A 95 3.79 5.77 7.82
N TYR A 96 3.85 4.69 7.07
CA TYR A 96 2.70 3.79 6.99
C TYR A 96 2.56 2.98 8.27
N SER A 97 1.32 2.67 8.62
CA SER A 97 1.04 1.90 9.83
C SER A 97 1.49 0.45 9.66
N GLU A 98 1.68 -0.22 10.79
CA GLU A 98 2.01 -1.64 10.75
C GLU A 98 0.92 -2.45 10.08
N GLU A 99 -0.32 -2.01 10.20
CA GLU A 99 -1.42 -2.67 9.53
C GLU A 99 -1.21 -2.71 8.03
N VAL A 100 -0.81 -1.57 7.45
CA VAL A 100 -0.52 -1.49 6.02
C VAL A 100 0.71 -2.30 5.68
N VAL A 101 1.77 -2.17 6.48
CA VAL A 101 3.01 -2.88 6.21
C VAL A 101 2.77 -4.39 6.19
N GLU A 102 2.08 -4.89 7.19
CA GLU A 102 1.81 -6.32 7.28
C GLU A 102 0.90 -6.79 6.16
N ALA A 103 -0.07 -5.97 5.78
CA ALA A 103 -0.96 -6.32 4.68
C ALA A 103 -0.19 -6.40 3.37
N VAL A 104 0.75 -5.48 3.16
CA VAL A 104 1.58 -5.51 1.96
C VAL A 104 2.42 -6.77 1.92
N LEU A 105 3.06 -7.11 3.03
CA LEU A 105 3.88 -8.31 3.09
C LEU A 105 3.06 -9.56 2.83
N SER A 106 1.91 -9.65 3.47
CA SER A 106 1.04 -10.80 3.35
C SER A 106 0.45 -10.92 1.95
N HIS A 107 0.03 -9.80 1.42
CA HIS A 107 -0.60 -9.76 0.10
C HIS A 107 0.39 -10.14 -0.98
N ALA A 108 1.60 -9.63 -0.90
CA ALA A 108 2.62 -9.95 -1.88
C ALA A 108 2.97 -11.44 -1.84
N GLU A 109 2.98 -11.99 -0.64
CA GLU A 109 3.24 -13.41 -0.46
C GLU A 109 2.15 -14.25 -1.14
N HIS A 110 0.90 -13.86 -0.93
CA HIS A 110 -0.21 -14.57 -1.55
C HIS A 110 -0.21 -14.43 -3.05
N LEU A 111 0.12 -13.27 -3.56
CA LEU A 111 0.15 -13.04 -4.99
C LEU A 111 1.31 -13.76 -5.65
N ALA A 112 2.38 -14.00 -4.93
CA ALA A 112 3.52 -14.72 -5.46
C ALA A 112 3.23 -16.21 -5.58
N MET A 113 2.19 -16.67 -4.95
CA MET A 113 1.80 -18.08 -5.02
C MET A 113 0.72 -18.24 -6.05
N PRO A 114 1.00 -18.99 -7.10
CA PRO A 114 0.02 -19.18 -8.15
C PRO A 114 -1.23 -19.89 -7.70
#